data_8cc52f95029c34226b09ed68a707233c
#
_entry.id   8cc52f95029c34226b09ed68a707233c
#
_cell.length_a   1.000
_cell.length_b   1.000
_cell.length_c   1.000
_cell.angle_alpha   90.00
_cell.angle_beta   90.00
_cell.angle_gamma   90.00
#
_symmetry.space_group_name_H-M   'P 1'
#
loop_
_entity.id
_entity.type
_entity.pdbx_description
1 polymer ?
#
loop_
_entity_poly.entity_id
_entity_poly.type
_entity_poly.pdbx_seq_one_letter_code
_entity_poly.pdbx_strand_id
1 'polypeptide(L)'
;MMEIAKKYDVTFSLGDALRPGSILDSHDELQVQEMINISQLTKRAHENDIQVMVEGPGHVPLNEVAANVTLAKSLIGDVPYYVLGPLVTDVASGHDHIASAIGAAISASEGVDLLCYLTPSEHLALPNAEEVKAGLIAYRIAAHAGDLVKMRDKAIKWDMEMTEARRTLNWEKQIALSIDPEEAAKIHSRTGQHAG
;
A
#
# COMPACT_ATOMS: atom_id res chain seq x y z
N MET A 1 0.77 -29.87 0.04
CA MET A 1 0.26 -28.62 -0.55
C MET A 1 0.89 -28.31 -1.90
N MET A 2 2.21 -28.46 -2.09
CA MET A 2 2.89 -28.16 -3.38
C MET A 2 2.34 -28.93 -4.56
N GLU A 3 2.08 -30.26 -4.42
CA GLU A 3 1.48 -31.08 -5.46
C GLU A 3 0.10 -30.58 -5.90
N ILE A 4 -0.70 -30.09 -4.93
CA ILE A 4 -2.02 -29.52 -5.21
C ILE A 4 -1.88 -28.18 -5.94
N ALA A 5 -1.00 -27.29 -5.47
CA ALA A 5 -0.75 -26.02 -6.08
C ALA A 5 -0.28 -26.18 -7.53
N LYS A 6 0.66 -27.07 -7.77
CA LYS A 6 1.13 -27.38 -9.13
C LYS A 6 0.05 -27.96 -10.01
N LYS A 7 -0.80 -28.86 -9.48
CA LYS A 7 -1.88 -29.50 -10.24
C LYS A 7 -2.97 -28.50 -10.67
N TYR A 8 -3.27 -27.49 -9.86
CA TYR A 8 -4.36 -26.56 -10.08
C TYR A 8 -3.88 -25.14 -10.44
N ASP A 9 -2.59 -24.97 -10.70
CA ASP A 9 -1.96 -23.68 -11.03
C ASP A 9 -2.28 -22.59 -10.00
N VAL A 10 -2.09 -22.91 -8.71
CA VAL A 10 -2.37 -22.00 -7.59
C VAL A 10 -1.10 -21.30 -7.15
N THR A 11 -1.12 -19.97 -7.12
CA THR A 11 -0.06 -19.15 -6.53
C THR A 11 -0.10 -19.20 -5.02
N PHE A 12 1.05 -19.38 -4.36
CA PHE A 12 1.14 -19.22 -2.92
C PHE A 12 1.26 -17.74 -2.53
N SER A 13 0.48 -17.35 -1.55
CA SER A 13 0.70 -16.11 -0.79
C SER A 13 1.37 -16.52 0.53
N LEU A 14 2.65 -16.22 0.66
CA LEU A 14 3.45 -16.53 1.84
C LEU A 14 3.48 -15.28 2.74
N GLY A 15 2.81 -15.33 3.83
CA GLY A 15 2.76 -14.20 4.76
C GLY A 15 3.00 -14.74 6.17
N ASP A 16 2.96 -13.94 6.95
CA ASP A 16 3.51 -13.01 7.92
C ASP A 16 2.85 -13.33 9.27
N ALA A 17 3.08 -14.62 9.72
CA ALA A 17 2.56 -15.13 11.00
C ALA A 17 3.13 -14.36 12.20
N LEU A 18 4.30 -13.76 12.05
CA LEU A 18 5.04 -13.03 13.08
C LEU A 18 5.29 -11.56 12.67
N ARG A 19 4.39 -10.96 11.88
CA ARG A 19 4.50 -9.55 11.53
C ARG A 19 4.37 -8.66 12.77
N PRO A 20 5.05 -7.48 12.80
CA PRO A 20 4.92 -6.53 13.90
C PRO A 20 3.46 -6.13 14.15
N GLY A 21 3.01 -6.29 15.39
CA GLY A 21 1.71 -5.83 15.88
C GLY A 21 1.74 -4.42 16.46
N SER A 22 2.94 -3.86 16.62
CA SER A 22 3.21 -2.49 17.00
C SER A 22 4.51 -2.01 16.37
N ILE A 23 4.75 -0.70 16.34
CA ILE A 23 6.03 -0.16 15.85
C ILE A 23 7.22 -0.61 16.71
N LEU A 24 6.99 -1.07 17.95
CA LEU A 24 8.04 -1.55 18.85
C LEU A 24 8.54 -2.96 18.48
N ASP A 25 7.77 -3.71 17.71
CA ASP A 25 8.12 -5.06 17.26
C ASP A 25 8.86 -5.03 15.91
N SER A 26 9.00 -3.85 15.30
CA SER A 26 9.66 -3.69 14.00
C SER A 26 11.12 -4.12 14.07
N HIS A 27 11.52 -4.98 13.12
CA HIS A 27 12.87 -5.54 13.00
C HIS A 27 13.34 -6.33 14.24
N ASP A 28 12.42 -6.82 15.05
CA ASP A 28 12.79 -7.75 16.11
C ASP A 28 13.29 -9.09 15.56
N GLU A 29 13.83 -9.93 16.44
CA GLU A 29 14.37 -11.23 16.05
C GLU A 29 13.31 -12.11 15.34
N LEU A 30 12.05 -12.05 15.79
CA LEU A 30 10.96 -12.85 15.24
C LEU A 30 10.60 -12.43 13.83
N GLN A 31 10.48 -11.14 13.58
CA GLN A 31 10.20 -10.61 12.23
C GLN A 31 11.33 -10.95 11.26
N VAL A 32 12.59 -10.76 11.66
CA VAL A 32 13.74 -11.06 10.80
C VAL A 32 13.83 -12.56 10.52
N GLN A 33 13.59 -13.40 11.52
CA GLN A 33 13.59 -14.85 11.33
C GLN A 33 12.46 -15.30 10.41
N GLU A 34 11.30 -14.67 10.49
CA GLU A 34 10.19 -14.95 9.57
C GLU A 34 10.56 -14.61 8.12
N MET A 35 11.15 -13.44 7.86
CA MET A 35 11.62 -13.07 6.52
C MET A 35 12.59 -14.11 5.95
N ILE A 36 13.50 -14.63 6.78
CA ILE A 36 14.44 -15.69 6.38
C ILE A 36 13.68 -16.97 6.04
N ASN A 37 12.73 -17.37 6.86
CA ASN A 37 11.94 -18.59 6.63
C ASN A 37 11.08 -18.48 5.37
N ILE A 38 10.45 -17.32 5.14
CA ILE A 38 9.66 -17.03 3.93
C ILE A 38 10.55 -17.10 2.68
N SER A 39 11.77 -16.56 2.74
CA SER A 39 12.70 -16.64 1.61
C SER A 39 13.07 -18.09 1.25
N GLN A 40 13.25 -18.95 2.25
CA GLN A 40 13.50 -20.39 2.02
C GLN A 40 12.28 -21.11 1.44
N LEU A 41 11.07 -20.77 1.92
CA LEU A 41 9.82 -21.32 1.38
C LEU A 41 9.57 -20.85 -0.05
N THR A 42 9.85 -19.60 -0.37
CA THR A 42 9.79 -19.02 -1.73
C THR A 42 10.70 -19.79 -2.68
N LYS A 43 11.96 -19.99 -2.29
CA LYS A 43 12.92 -20.78 -3.07
C LYS A 43 12.42 -22.20 -3.32
N ARG A 44 11.94 -22.86 -2.28
CA ARG A 44 11.39 -24.21 -2.39
C ARG A 44 10.15 -24.30 -3.28
N ALA A 45 9.30 -23.29 -3.27
CA ALA A 45 8.12 -23.23 -4.15
C ALA A 45 8.56 -23.09 -5.62
N HIS A 46 9.51 -22.20 -5.92
CA HIS A 46 10.05 -22.02 -7.27
C HIS A 46 10.74 -23.28 -7.79
N GLU A 47 11.50 -24.00 -6.95
CA GLU A 47 12.10 -25.29 -7.32
C GLU A 47 11.05 -26.36 -7.71
N ASN A 48 9.77 -26.12 -7.38
CA ASN A 48 8.63 -26.96 -7.72
C ASN A 48 7.71 -26.32 -8.77
N ASP A 49 8.15 -25.29 -9.49
CA ASP A 49 7.38 -24.55 -10.50
C ASP A 49 6.06 -23.94 -9.96
N ILE A 50 6.07 -23.47 -8.72
CA ILE A 50 4.92 -22.82 -8.07
C ILE A 50 5.19 -21.33 -7.95
N GLN A 51 4.24 -20.53 -8.42
CA GLN A 51 4.26 -19.08 -8.28
C GLN A 51 4.06 -18.68 -6.81
N VAL A 52 4.74 -17.60 -6.41
CA VAL A 52 4.71 -17.07 -5.04
C VAL A 52 4.54 -15.58 -5.06
N MET A 53 3.75 -15.05 -4.13
CA MET A 53 3.80 -13.67 -3.66
C MET A 53 4.07 -13.68 -2.15
N VAL A 54 4.71 -12.64 -1.64
CA VAL A 54 5.12 -12.54 -0.23
C VAL A 54 4.47 -11.35 0.42
N GLU A 55 3.92 -11.56 1.62
CA GLU A 55 3.37 -10.52 2.47
C GLU A 55 4.43 -9.96 3.43
N GLY A 56 4.42 -8.67 3.62
CA GLY A 56 5.31 -7.94 4.51
C GLY A 56 4.58 -7.30 5.70
N PRO A 57 5.28 -6.44 6.47
CA PRO A 57 4.85 -5.99 7.78
C PRO A 57 3.63 -5.08 7.75
N GLY A 58 2.96 -5.01 8.92
CA GLY A 58 1.84 -4.12 9.19
C GLY A 58 2.20 -2.86 10.00
N HIS A 59 3.20 -2.92 10.88
CA HIS A 59 3.63 -1.80 11.72
C HIS A 59 5.14 -1.61 11.61
N VAL A 60 5.57 -0.45 11.10
CA VAL A 60 6.99 -0.11 10.96
C VAL A 60 7.17 1.39 11.16
N PRO A 61 8.05 1.84 12.07
CA PRO A 61 8.34 3.26 12.23
C PRO A 61 8.79 3.89 10.91
N LEU A 62 8.41 5.14 10.69
CA LEU A 62 8.62 5.84 9.43
C LEU A 62 10.05 5.74 8.88
N ASN A 63 11.03 5.90 9.76
CA ASN A 63 12.46 5.87 9.42
C ASN A 63 12.98 4.48 9.06
N GLU A 64 12.22 3.41 9.31
CA GLU A 64 12.62 2.03 9.09
C GLU A 64 11.96 1.40 7.86
N VAL A 65 10.90 2.04 7.31
CA VAL A 65 10.13 1.47 6.19
C VAL A 65 11.00 1.13 4.99
N ALA A 66 11.86 2.05 4.56
CA ALA A 66 12.75 1.82 3.41
C ALA A 66 13.74 0.67 3.66
N ALA A 67 14.33 0.62 4.86
CA ALA A 67 15.24 -0.46 5.26
C ALA A 67 14.53 -1.82 5.30
N ASN A 68 13.29 -1.85 5.80
CA ASN A 68 12.48 -3.06 5.84
C ASN A 68 12.21 -3.62 4.43
N VAL A 69 11.76 -2.78 3.50
CA VAL A 69 11.53 -3.18 2.10
C VAL A 69 12.81 -3.68 1.44
N THR A 70 13.91 -2.97 1.63
CA THR A 70 15.22 -3.34 1.07
C THR A 70 15.67 -4.70 1.59
N LEU A 71 15.57 -4.94 2.91
CA LEU A 71 15.92 -6.22 3.52
C LEU A 71 15.04 -7.34 2.98
N ALA A 72 13.72 -7.16 2.98
CA ALA A 72 12.78 -8.17 2.50
C ALA A 72 13.06 -8.54 1.03
N LYS A 73 13.15 -7.58 0.13
CA LYS A 73 13.42 -7.84 -1.29
C LYS A 73 14.79 -8.48 -1.53
N SER A 74 15.78 -8.18 -0.71
CA SER A 74 17.09 -8.85 -0.80
C SER A 74 17.03 -10.33 -0.44
N LEU A 75 16.12 -10.72 0.44
CA LEU A 75 15.94 -12.11 0.89
C LEU A 75 15.03 -12.92 -0.04
N ILE A 76 13.89 -12.34 -0.47
CA ILE A 76 12.88 -13.05 -1.26
C ILE A 76 13.17 -13.05 -2.76
N GLY A 77 14.06 -12.14 -3.23
CA GLY A 77 14.37 -11.99 -4.65
C GLY A 77 13.27 -11.27 -5.43
N ASP A 78 13.11 -11.64 -6.69
CA ASP A 78 12.23 -10.97 -7.65
C ASP A 78 10.81 -11.59 -7.66
N VAL A 79 10.19 -11.68 -6.48
CA VAL A 79 8.78 -12.10 -6.35
C VAL A 79 7.91 -10.92 -5.99
N PRO A 80 6.61 -10.92 -6.35
CA PRO A 80 5.68 -9.88 -5.92
C PRO A 80 5.66 -9.78 -4.40
N TYR A 81 5.90 -8.56 -3.91
CA TYR A 81 5.91 -8.24 -2.49
C TYR A 81 4.80 -7.27 -2.16
N TYR A 82 3.95 -7.61 -1.19
CA TYR A 82 2.89 -6.73 -0.72
C TYR A 82 2.96 -6.49 0.78
N VAL A 83 2.53 -5.32 1.22
CA VAL A 83 2.61 -4.89 2.61
C VAL A 83 1.26 -4.39 3.10
N LEU A 84 1.00 -4.57 4.38
CA LEU A 84 -0.17 -4.02 5.06
C LEU A 84 0.18 -2.62 5.59
N GLY A 85 0.07 -1.61 4.77
CA GLY A 85 0.52 -0.28 5.11
C GLY A 85 1.95 -0.03 4.66
N PRO A 86 2.93 0.03 5.57
CA PRO A 86 2.80 -0.16 7.02
C PRO A 86 2.31 1.08 7.79
N LEU A 87 1.68 0.84 8.94
CA LEU A 87 1.36 1.90 9.89
C LEU A 87 2.65 2.44 10.51
N VAL A 88 2.82 3.75 10.44
CA VAL A 88 4.04 4.42 10.91
C VAL A 88 3.94 4.93 12.36
N THR A 89 2.79 4.75 12.96
CA THR A 89 2.48 5.08 14.36
C THR A 89 1.28 4.26 14.84
N ASP A 90 1.24 3.94 16.14
CA ASP A 90 0.17 3.11 16.74
C ASP A 90 -0.93 3.94 17.38
N VAL A 91 -0.79 5.27 17.45
CA VAL A 91 -1.76 6.14 18.14
C VAL A 91 -2.84 6.72 17.23
N ALA A 92 -2.95 6.24 16.01
CA ALA A 92 -3.84 6.76 15.00
C ALA A 92 -5.17 5.99 14.85
N SER A 93 -5.59 5.24 15.89
CA SER A 93 -6.86 4.49 15.87
C SER A 93 -8.04 5.36 15.42
N GLY A 94 -8.83 4.86 14.47
CA GLY A 94 -9.87 5.63 13.78
C GLY A 94 -9.36 6.40 12.55
N HIS A 95 -8.04 6.45 12.35
CA HIS A 95 -7.36 7.04 11.20
C HIS A 95 -6.26 6.14 10.63
N ASP A 96 -6.37 4.84 10.83
CA ASP A 96 -5.38 3.84 10.43
C ASP A 96 -5.08 3.88 8.93
N HIS A 97 -6.09 4.17 8.10
CA HIS A 97 -5.94 4.38 6.66
C HIS A 97 -4.99 5.54 6.30
N ILE A 98 -4.91 6.59 7.13
CA ILE A 98 -3.98 7.72 6.92
C ILE A 98 -2.58 7.33 7.39
N ALA A 99 -2.46 6.81 8.63
CA ALA A 99 -1.16 6.42 9.19
C ALA A 99 -0.46 5.37 8.32
N SER A 100 -1.21 4.41 7.80
CA SER A 100 -0.68 3.35 6.93
C SER A 100 -0.42 3.82 5.50
N ALA A 101 -1.22 4.75 4.95
CA ALA A 101 -0.95 5.32 3.63
C ALA A 101 0.38 6.07 3.55
N ILE A 102 0.83 6.67 4.66
CA ILE A 102 2.16 7.30 4.76
C ILE A 102 3.25 6.25 4.55
N GLY A 103 3.21 5.15 5.27
CA GLY A 103 4.16 4.04 5.11
C GLY A 103 4.03 3.35 3.76
N ALA A 104 2.80 3.22 3.24
CA ALA A 104 2.52 2.65 1.92
C ALA A 104 3.19 3.46 0.79
N ALA A 105 3.16 4.79 0.86
CA ALA A 105 3.80 5.64 -0.13
C ALA A 105 5.32 5.43 -0.16
N ILE A 106 5.97 5.33 1.02
CA ILE A 106 7.39 5.02 1.12
C ILE A 106 7.67 3.61 0.61
N SER A 107 6.89 2.62 1.04
CA SER A 107 7.06 1.23 0.59
C SER A 107 6.94 1.10 -0.93
N ALA A 108 5.96 1.76 -1.53
CA ALA A 108 5.78 1.78 -2.97
C ALA A 108 6.97 2.41 -3.70
N SER A 109 7.54 3.51 -3.18
CA SER A 109 8.73 4.15 -3.76
C SER A 109 9.97 3.26 -3.67
N GLU A 110 10.07 2.41 -2.66
CA GLU A 110 11.17 1.46 -2.45
C GLU A 110 11.01 0.12 -3.19
N GLY A 111 9.92 -0.06 -3.94
CA GLY A 111 9.77 -1.21 -4.83
C GLY A 111 8.78 -2.27 -4.37
N VAL A 112 7.93 -2.00 -3.41
CA VAL A 112 6.77 -2.85 -3.11
C VAL A 112 5.84 -2.87 -4.32
N ASP A 113 5.30 -4.05 -4.62
CA ASP A 113 4.51 -4.29 -5.84
C ASP A 113 3.01 -4.09 -5.60
N LEU A 114 2.53 -4.45 -4.41
CA LEU A 114 1.13 -4.39 -4.02
C LEU A 114 0.96 -3.79 -2.63
N LEU A 115 -0.10 -3.04 -2.43
CA LEU A 115 -0.44 -2.42 -1.16
C LEU A 115 -1.78 -2.97 -0.66
N CYS A 116 -1.79 -3.57 0.53
CA CYS A 116 -3.02 -3.92 1.23
C CYS A 116 -3.51 -2.69 1.99
N TYR A 117 -4.71 -2.19 1.63
CA TYR A 117 -5.26 -1.00 2.27
C TYR A 117 -5.82 -1.30 3.66
N LEU A 118 -5.76 -0.29 4.53
CA LEU A 118 -6.43 -0.30 5.82
C LEU A 118 -7.62 0.65 5.79
N THR A 119 -8.60 0.36 6.63
CA THR A 119 -9.77 1.22 6.86
C THR A 119 -9.59 2.08 8.11
N PRO A 120 -10.38 3.15 8.30
CA PRO A 120 -10.38 3.89 9.55
C PRO A 120 -10.61 3.04 10.80
N SER A 121 -11.38 1.97 10.65
CA SER A 121 -11.81 1.08 11.76
C SER A 121 -10.92 -0.14 12.00
N GLU A 122 -9.76 -0.26 11.33
CA GLU A 122 -8.92 -1.47 11.32
C GLU A 122 -8.67 -2.10 12.69
N HIS A 123 -8.39 -1.28 13.71
CA HIS A 123 -8.14 -1.76 15.07
C HIS A 123 -9.36 -1.63 16.00
N LEU A 124 -10.52 -1.21 15.50
CA LEU A 124 -11.68 -0.86 16.32
C LEU A 124 -12.92 -1.70 16.02
N ALA A 125 -13.23 -1.97 14.75
CA ALA A 125 -14.46 -2.62 14.36
C ALA A 125 -14.38 -3.17 12.92
N LEU A 126 -15.42 -3.90 12.49
CA LEU A 126 -15.60 -4.24 11.08
C LEU A 126 -15.97 -2.99 10.28
N PRO A 127 -15.33 -2.74 9.13
CA PRO A 127 -15.57 -1.55 8.34
C PRO A 127 -16.93 -1.59 7.64
N ASN A 128 -17.53 -0.42 7.49
CA ASN A 128 -18.65 -0.20 6.55
C ASN A 128 -18.13 0.21 5.16
N ALA A 129 -19.02 0.37 4.18
CA ALA A 129 -18.66 0.68 2.80
C ALA A 129 -17.94 2.04 2.65
N GLU A 130 -18.32 3.04 3.44
CA GLU A 130 -17.68 4.37 3.41
C GLU A 130 -16.24 4.32 3.94
N GLU A 131 -16.01 3.54 4.99
CA GLU A 131 -14.67 3.32 5.55
C GLU A 131 -13.78 2.54 4.58
N VAL A 132 -14.34 1.54 3.88
CA VAL A 132 -13.64 0.85 2.79
C VAL A 132 -13.27 1.83 1.67
N LYS A 133 -14.19 2.69 1.24
CA LYS A 133 -13.93 3.74 0.25
C LYS A 133 -12.80 4.67 0.71
N ALA A 134 -12.87 5.14 1.96
CA ALA A 134 -11.84 6.03 2.53
C ALA A 134 -10.44 5.37 2.50
N GLY A 135 -10.34 4.11 2.90
CA GLY A 135 -9.11 3.33 2.84
C GLY A 135 -8.57 3.20 1.40
N LEU A 136 -9.42 2.81 0.46
CA LEU A 136 -9.03 2.69 -0.95
C LEU A 136 -8.55 4.00 -1.55
N ILE A 137 -9.20 5.12 -1.25
CA ILE A 137 -8.77 6.45 -1.72
C ILE A 137 -7.41 6.81 -1.15
N ALA A 138 -7.19 6.62 0.16
CA ALA A 138 -5.90 6.89 0.81
C ALA A 138 -4.78 6.08 0.15
N TYR A 139 -5.03 4.82 -0.16
CA TYR A 139 -4.03 3.94 -0.76
C TYR A 139 -3.81 4.20 -2.26
N ARG A 140 -4.82 4.64 -2.99
CA ARG A 140 -4.61 5.13 -4.37
C ARG A 140 -3.71 6.36 -4.40
N ILE A 141 -3.83 7.26 -3.41
CA ILE A 141 -2.94 8.41 -3.27
C ILE A 141 -1.52 7.95 -2.95
N ALA A 142 -1.36 7.04 -1.98
CA ALA A 142 -0.07 6.48 -1.60
C ALA A 142 0.63 5.76 -2.77
N ALA A 143 -0.09 4.92 -3.49
CA ALA A 143 0.42 4.19 -4.65
C ALA A 143 0.88 5.16 -5.76
N HIS A 144 0.05 6.15 -6.09
CA HIS A 144 0.43 7.15 -7.10
C HIS A 144 1.66 7.96 -6.69
N ALA A 145 1.75 8.35 -5.42
CA ALA A 145 2.95 9.02 -4.89
C ALA A 145 4.22 8.16 -5.04
N GLY A 146 4.13 6.86 -4.76
CA GLY A 146 5.22 5.90 -4.97
C GLY A 146 5.56 5.71 -6.46
N ASP A 147 4.55 5.65 -7.33
CA ASP A 147 4.73 5.51 -8.77
C ASP A 147 5.42 6.73 -9.40
N LEU A 148 5.20 7.93 -8.86
CA LEU A 148 5.94 9.13 -9.26
C LEU A 148 7.45 9.02 -9.02
N VAL A 149 7.88 8.17 -8.10
CA VAL A 149 9.30 7.85 -7.86
C VAL A 149 9.74 6.68 -8.73
N LYS A 150 9.02 5.55 -8.66
CA LYS A 150 9.38 4.28 -9.30
C LYS A 150 9.17 4.26 -10.82
N MET A 151 8.11 4.88 -11.30
CA MET A 151 7.69 4.87 -12.71
C MET A 151 7.39 6.28 -13.24
N ARG A 152 8.25 7.24 -12.92
CA ARG A 152 8.01 8.68 -13.17
C ARG A 152 7.49 9.00 -14.57
N ASP A 153 8.10 8.47 -15.59
CA ASP A 153 7.75 8.80 -16.99
C ASP A 153 6.30 8.42 -17.38
N LYS A 154 5.73 7.46 -16.66
CA LYS A 154 4.32 7.06 -16.84
C LYS A 154 3.40 7.81 -15.90
N ALA A 155 3.72 7.82 -14.62
CA ALA A 155 2.87 8.38 -13.57
C ALA A 155 2.69 9.90 -13.68
N ILE A 156 3.74 10.64 -14.00
CA ILE A 156 3.75 12.10 -14.06
C ILE A 156 2.75 12.69 -15.08
N LYS A 157 2.35 11.92 -16.08
CA LYS A 157 1.41 12.39 -17.12
C LYS A 157 0.07 12.83 -16.52
N TRP A 158 -0.42 12.10 -15.53
CA TRP A 158 -1.66 12.44 -14.83
C TRP A 158 -1.54 13.78 -14.09
N ASP A 159 -0.44 14.01 -13.37
CA ASP A 159 -0.18 15.28 -12.68
C ASP A 159 0.04 16.45 -13.65
N MET A 160 0.66 16.19 -14.81
CA MET A 160 0.80 17.20 -15.87
C MET A 160 -0.56 17.64 -16.42
N GLU A 161 -1.49 16.70 -16.65
CA GLU A 161 -2.84 17.03 -17.07
C GLU A 161 -3.61 17.82 -16.00
N MET A 162 -3.47 17.42 -14.73
CA MET A 162 -4.04 18.19 -13.62
C MET A 162 -3.45 19.60 -13.54
N THR A 163 -2.14 19.73 -13.71
CA THR A 163 -1.44 21.02 -13.72
C THR A 163 -1.98 21.95 -14.83
N GLU A 164 -2.18 21.43 -16.03
CA GLU A 164 -2.75 22.19 -17.14
C GLU A 164 -4.21 22.58 -16.88
N ALA A 165 -4.99 21.66 -16.32
CA ALA A 165 -6.38 21.97 -15.94
C ALA A 165 -6.45 23.07 -14.86
N ARG A 166 -5.52 23.08 -13.90
CA ARG A 166 -5.40 24.14 -12.89
C ARG A 166 -4.97 25.47 -13.51
N ARG A 167 -3.97 25.47 -14.39
CA ARG A 167 -3.47 26.66 -15.08
C ARG A 167 -4.55 27.38 -15.89
N THR A 168 -5.45 26.59 -16.46
CA THR A 168 -6.57 27.12 -17.29
C THR A 168 -7.87 27.32 -16.51
N LEU A 169 -7.87 27.08 -15.17
CA LEU A 169 -9.06 27.13 -14.31
C LEU A 169 -10.21 26.25 -14.82
N ASN A 170 -9.87 25.15 -15.48
CA ASN A 170 -10.86 24.18 -15.97
C ASN A 170 -11.29 23.24 -14.84
N TRP A 171 -12.30 23.63 -14.07
CA TRP A 171 -12.80 22.89 -12.91
C TRP A 171 -13.40 21.54 -13.27
N GLU A 172 -14.09 21.44 -14.39
CA GLU A 172 -14.65 20.18 -14.87
C GLU A 172 -13.53 19.13 -15.06
N LYS A 173 -12.46 19.52 -15.76
CA LYS A 173 -11.30 18.66 -15.98
C LYS A 173 -10.54 18.34 -14.68
N GLN A 174 -10.40 19.32 -13.76
CA GLN A 174 -9.75 19.09 -12.46
C GLN A 174 -10.51 18.05 -11.64
N ILE A 175 -11.85 18.14 -11.60
CA ILE A 175 -12.71 17.18 -10.92
C ILE A 175 -12.59 15.80 -11.56
N ALA A 176 -12.68 15.71 -12.87
CA ALA A 176 -12.59 14.44 -13.61
C ALA A 176 -11.23 13.74 -13.44
N LEU A 177 -10.15 14.51 -13.27
CA LEU A 177 -8.79 13.99 -13.05
C LEU A 177 -8.50 13.63 -11.59
N SER A 178 -9.34 14.00 -10.63
CA SER A 178 -9.08 13.70 -9.23
C SER A 178 -9.21 12.19 -8.92
N ILE A 179 -8.52 11.72 -7.90
CA ILE A 179 -8.58 10.30 -7.46
C ILE A 179 -9.99 9.93 -6.96
N ASP A 180 -10.68 10.89 -6.34
CA ASP A 180 -12.10 10.79 -5.95
C ASP A 180 -12.89 11.95 -6.59
N PRO A 181 -13.38 11.81 -7.84
CA PRO A 181 -14.09 12.85 -8.53
C PRO A 181 -15.45 13.18 -7.89
N GLU A 182 -16.10 12.22 -7.24
CA GLU A 182 -17.38 12.46 -6.56
C GLU A 182 -17.22 13.40 -5.36
N GLU A 183 -16.24 13.13 -4.49
CA GLU A 183 -15.97 14.01 -3.34
C GLU A 183 -15.38 15.35 -3.77
N ALA A 184 -14.55 15.38 -4.82
CA ALA A 184 -14.04 16.62 -5.40
C ALA A 184 -15.18 17.51 -5.92
N ALA A 185 -16.16 16.95 -6.65
CA ALA A 185 -17.33 17.67 -7.14
C ALA A 185 -18.18 18.21 -5.98
N LYS A 186 -18.44 17.37 -4.98
CA LYS A 186 -19.20 17.73 -3.79
C LYS A 186 -18.55 18.89 -3.00
N ILE A 187 -17.23 18.84 -2.81
CA ILE A 187 -16.50 19.91 -2.14
C ILE A 187 -16.55 21.20 -2.97
N HIS A 188 -16.30 21.09 -4.28
CA HIS A 188 -16.29 22.25 -5.17
C HIS A 188 -17.65 22.95 -5.24
N SER A 189 -18.76 22.21 -5.23
CA SER A 189 -20.11 22.78 -5.27
C SER A 189 -20.45 23.70 -4.07
N ARG A 190 -19.71 23.57 -2.95
CA ARG A 190 -19.91 24.44 -1.78
C ARG A 190 -19.42 25.87 -2.02
N THR A 191 -18.51 26.09 -2.97
CA THR A 191 -17.97 27.44 -3.26
C THR A 191 -19.01 28.40 -3.83
N GLY A 192 -20.07 27.91 -4.49
CA GLY A 192 -21.19 28.69 -4.96
C GLY A 192 -22.22 29.11 -3.90
N GLN A 193 -22.17 28.52 -2.70
CA GLN A 193 -23.14 28.77 -1.63
C GLN A 193 -22.75 29.94 -0.72
N HIS A 194 -21.53 30.47 -0.84
CA HIS A 194 -21.01 31.58 -0.04
C HIS A 194 -20.91 32.90 -0.78
N ALA A 195 -21.48 32.98 -2.00
CA ALA A 195 -21.54 34.16 -2.81
C ALA A 195 -22.97 34.77 -2.79
N GLY A 196 -23.55 34.87 -1.58
CA GLY A 196 -24.82 35.50 -1.34
C GLY A 196 -24.77 36.39 -0.11
#